data_be831128878fdf21c53aafa3159bb73e
#
_entry.id   be831128878fdf21c53aafa3159bb73e
#
_cell.length_a   1.000
_cell.length_b   1.000
_cell.length_c   1.000
_cell.angle_alpha   90.00
_cell.angle_beta   90.00
_cell.angle_gamma   90.00
#
_symmetry.space_group_name_H-M   'P 1'
#
loop_
_entity.id
_entity.type
_entity.pdbx_description
1 polymer ?
#
loop_
_entity_poly.entity_id
_entity_poly.type
_entity_poly.pdbx_seq_one_letter_code
_entity_poly.pdbx_strand_id
1 'polypeptide(L)'
;MKIDTILTVAALLAVCSPSRPAWARESWPEPTEAAKQRVAEFRQHEQDVLKHIQPELEAWAKKGKPFIPWAAKPGDLPQAKVPAFPGAEGGGEFSFGGRGGRIYVVTNLADSGPGTFREACEAAGPRIVVFNVAGIIQLQKPVFIDAPYLTIAGQTAPGDGVCVAGESTLVNAHDVVIRYMRFRRATTNVFDRDDALGGNPVGNIIVDHCSASWGLDENLSMYRHMYSPPGGGKDLKLPTVNITIQWSISSESLNPYNHAFGSTIGGLNSTFHHNLWACNTARNPSVGMYGDFTLVNNVLFNWHHRTVDGGDENSYFNIINNYFKPGPDTPTNDPIRYRILKPEARRAKPPVDDFGKAYVTGNVVEGNEKVTADNWAGGVQIEPLGDPVPLLRGIRTDQPFAHALLTAQSAVEAYQSVLAGAGATLPKRDAVDTRIIDEVRTGKVTYEAGRGIITDISQVGGYPEYQGAPAKDIGADGIPLAWKKKYKLDVNDPDLAGRDLQGDGCTVIEKYLAGLDPTKNIDWSNPRNNVNTLTADTFKPAR
;
A
#
# COMPACT_ATOMS: atom_id res chain seq x y z
N MET A 1 28.93 24.33 -83.50
CA MET A 1 29.23 24.59 -82.05
C MET A 1 27.94 24.33 -81.31
N LYS A 2 27.80 23.11 -80.77
CA LYS A 2 26.64 22.68 -79.97
C LYS A 2 27.04 22.73 -78.48
N ILE A 3 26.27 23.45 -77.68
CA ILE A 3 26.44 23.51 -76.24
C ILE A 3 25.43 22.51 -75.63
N ASP A 4 25.94 21.46 -75.03
CA ASP A 4 25.13 20.49 -74.30
C ASP A 4 24.92 20.97 -72.87
N THR A 5 23.65 21.15 -72.51
CA THR A 5 23.21 21.53 -71.19
C THR A 5 23.02 20.25 -70.33
N ILE A 6 23.86 20.02 -69.34
CA ILE A 6 23.71 18.93 -68.37
C ILE A 6 22.72 19.38 -67.28
N LEU A 7 21.56 18.73 -67.23
CA LEU A 7 20.62 18.86 -66.09
C LEU A 7 21.09 17.93 -64.98
N THR A 8 21.49 18.54 -63.85
CA THR A 8 21.78 17.79 -62.61
C THR A 8 20.49 17.63 -61.83
N VAL A 9 19.96 16.42 -61.78
CA VAL A 9 18.83 16.06 -60.91
C VAL A 9 19.39 15.80 -59.50
N ALA A 10 19.13 16.75 -58.57
CA ALA A 10 19.40 16.53 -57.15
C ALA A 10 18.29 15.65 -56.54
N ALA A 11 18.58 14.40 -56.26
CA ALA A 11 17.70 13.52 -55.49
C ALA A 11 17.77 13.92 -54.04
N LEU A 12 16.69 14.49 -53.50
CA LEU A 12 16.47 14.67 -52.06
C LEU A 12 16.23 13.25 -51.45
N LEU A 13 17.25 12.70 -50.83
CA LEU A 13 17.10 11.58 -49.89
C LEU A 13 16.47 12.13 -48.61
N ALA A 14 15.14 11.97 -48.46
CA ALA A 14 14.47 12.12 -47.18
C ALA A 14 14.98 11.03 -46.26
N VAL A 15 15.88 11.37 -45.35
CA VAL A 15 16.28 10.51 -44.25
C VAL A 15 15.05 10.41 -43.32
N CYS A 16 14.23 9.37 -43.51
CA CYS A 16 13.28 8.95 -42.50
C CYS A 16 14.09 8.49 -41.29
N SER A 17 14.25 9.37 -40.30
CA SER A 17 14.69 8.94 -38.97
C SER A 17 13.66 7.92 -38.49
N PRO A 18 14.07 6.69 -38.09
CA PRO A 18 13.13 5.76 -37.53
C PRO A 18 12.52 6.41 -36.28
N SER A 19 11.19 6.58 -36.29
CA SER A 19 10.46 6.97 -35.10
C SER A 19 10.84 6.00 -33.98
N ARG A 20 11.44 6.51 -32.89
CA ARG A 20 11.72 5.70 -31.72
C ARG A 20 10.43 4.98 -31.33
N PRO A 21 10.44 3.66 -31.09
CA PRO A 21 9.26 2.95 -30.66
C PRO A 21 8.75 3.60 -29.37
N ALA A 22 7.44 3.66 -29.19
CA ALA A 22 6.79 4.36 -28.09
C ALA A 22 7.25 3.88 -26.68
N TRP A 23 7.91 2.73 -26.60
CA TRP A 23 8.52 2.18 -25.38
C TRP A 23 9.98 2.62 -25.13
N ALA A 24 10.66 3.24 -26.10
CA ALA A 24 11.99 3.84 -25.90
C ALA A 24 11.83 5.20 -25.20
N ARG A 25 11.30 5.19 -23.99
CA ARG A 25 11.17 6.39 -23.15
C ARG A 25 12.54 6.77 -22.59
N GLU A 26 12.69 8.02 -22.19
CA GLU A 26 13.93 8.52 -21.63
C GLU A 26 14.32 7.69 -20.41
N SER A 27 15.60 7.37 -20.30
CA SER A 27 16.15 6.78 -19.08
C SER A 27 16.01 7.78 -17.95
N TRP A 28 15.93 7.28 -16.73
CA TRP A 28 15.94 8.13 -15.55
C TRP A 28 17.14 9.09 -15.60
N PRO A 29 16.95 10.40 -15.46
CA PRO A 29 18.04 11.36 -15.57
C PRO A 29 19.05 11.20 -14.43
N GLU A 30 20.31 11.51 -14.70
CA GLU A 30 21.32 11.57 -13.63
C GLU A 30 20.96 12.69 -12.65
N PRO A 31 21.01 12.44 -11.32
CA PRO A 31 20.69 13.42 -10.32
C PRO A 31 21.60 14.65 -10.40
N THR A 32 21.00 15.83 -10.37
CA THR A 32 21.75 17.09 -10.22
C THR A 32 22.43 17.15 -8.85
N GLU A 33 23.43 18.03 -8.67
CA GLU A 33 24.07 18.22 -7.35
C GLU A 33 23.07 18.71 -6.30
N ALA A 34 22.10 19.55 -6.69
CA ALA A 34 21.01 19.96 -5.79
C ALA A 34 20.11 18.78 -5.37
N ALA A 35 19.83 17.85 -6.29
CA ALA A 35 19.07 16.64 -5.97
C ALA A 35 19.84 15.72 -5.02
N LYS A 36 21.14 15.51 -5.26
CA LYS A 36 22.00 14.72 -4.36
C LYS A 36 22.08 15.34 -2.96
N GLN A 37 22.20 16.67 -2.88
CA GLN A 37 22.18 17.38 -1.61
C GLN A 37 20.84 17.18 -0.88
N ARG A 38 19.72 17.30 -1.57
CA ARG A 38 18.39 17.08 -1.00
C ARG A 38 18.24 15.66 -0.44
N VAL A 39 18.68 14.64 -1.16
CA VAL A 39 18.69 13.24 -0.67
C VAL A 39 19.58 13.10 0.56
N ALA A 40 20.74 13.78 0.60
CA ALA A 40 21.61 13.78 1.78
C ALA A 40 20.93 14.45 3.00
N GLU A 41 20.18 15.53 2.78
CA GLU A 41 19.37 16.21 3.82
C GLU A 41 18.26 15.29 4.36
N PHE A 42 17.61 14.49 3.50
CA PHE A 42 16.61 13.51 3.92
C PHE A 42 17.21 12.41 4.81
N ARG A 43 18.37 11.87 4.42
CA ARG A 43 19.10 10.89 5.23
C ARG A 43 19.55 11.45 6.57
N GLN A 44 19.99 12.71 6.58
CA GLN A 44 20.35 13.38 7.84
C GLN A 44 19.13 13.55 8.72
N HIS A 45 17.97 13.92 8.15
CA HIS A 45 16.72 14.02 8.90
C HIS A 45 16.33 12.68 9.55
N GLU A 46 16.42 11.56 8.81
CA GLU A 46 16.16 10.22 9.36
C GLU A 46 17.07 9.92 10.56
N GLN A 47 18.36 10.22 10.44
CA GLN A 47 19.31 10.03 11.54
C GLN A 47 18.99 10.91 12.76
N ASP A 48 18.55 12.14 12.52
CA ASP A 48 18.16 13.06 13.59
C ASP A 48 16.88 12.58 14.30
N VAL A 49 15.91 12.03 13.56
CA VAL A 49 14.72 11.38 14.12
C VAL A 49 15.12 10.20 15.00
N LEU A 50 15.91 9.26 14.48
CA LEU A 50 16.39 8.09 15.24
C LEU A 50 17.11 8.49 16.53
N LYS A 51 18.00 9.49 16.47
CA LYS A 51 18.71 10.00 17.64
C LYS A 51 17.75 10.64 18.65
N HIS A 52 16.74 11.37 18.17
CA HIS A 52 15.76 12.05 19.02
C HIS A 52 14.88 11.05 19.78
N ILE A 53 14.41 9.99 19.12
CA ILE A 53 13.49 9.02 19.71
C ILE A 53 14.18 7.97 20.60
N GLN A 54 15.49 7.78 20.48
CA GLN A 54 16.24 6.72 21.18
C GLN A 54 16.00 6.67 22.69
N PRO A 55 16.04 7.79 23.47
CA PRO A 55 15.80 7.76 24.91
C PRO A 55 14.39 7.28 25.27
N GLU A 56 13.38 7.62 24.45
CA GLU A 56 12.00 7.20 24.69
C GLU A 56 11.79 5.72 24.32
N LEU A 57 12.43 5.21 23.25
CA LEU A 57 12.45 3.78 22.91
C LEU A 57 13.01 2.96 24.08
N GLU A 58 14.14 3.38 24.68
CA GLU A 58 14.74 2.72 25.85
C GLU A 58 13.83 2.75 27.09
N ALA A 59 13.12 3.87 27.31
CA ALA A 59 12.17 4.00 28.41
C ALA A 59 10.96 3.06 28.23
N TRP A 60 10.46 2.91 27.00
CA TRP A 60 9.35 1.99 26.72
C TRP A 60 9.78 0.52 26.70
N ALA A 61 11.02 0.22 26.32
CA ALA A 61 11.57 -1.13 26.48
C ALA A 61 11.53 -1.61 27.92
N LYS A 62 11.88 -0.73 28.88
CA LYS A 62 11.79 -1.02 30.34
C LYS A 62 10.34 -1.24 30.82
N LYS A 63 9.35 -0.73 30.08
CA LYS A 63 7.91 -0.94 30.36
C LYS A 63 7.32 -2.14 29.59
N GLY A 64 8.16 -2.97 28.97
CA GLY A 64 7.72 -4.16 28.23
C GLY A 64 7.21 -3.88 26.81
N LYS A 65 7.56 -2.73 26.25
CA LYS A 65 7.26 -2.33 24.86
C LYS A 65 8.57 -2.00 24.10
N PRO A 66 9.46 -2.98 23.87
CA PRO A 66 10.73 -2.74 23.22
C PRO A 66 10.56 -2.50 21.72
N PHE A 67 11.47 -1.74 21.12
CA PHE A 67 11.71 -1.80 19.70
C PHE A 67 12.53 -3.07 19.37
N ILE A 68 12.01 -3.89 18.48
CA ILE A 68 12.67 -5.09 17.98
C ILE A 68 13.13 -4.80 16.55
N PRO A 69 14.44 -4.63 16.30
CA PRO A 69 14.93 -4.10 15.03
C PRO A 69 14.99 -5.14 13.91
N TRP A 70 14.69 -6.40 14.20
CA TRP A 70 14.72 -7.48 13.22
C TRP A 70 13.73 -8.59 13.52
N ALA A 71 13.29 -9.28 12.49
CA ALA A 71 12.56 -10.53 12.55
C ALA A 71 12.87 -11.36 11.30
N ALA A 72 13.10 -12.66 11.46
CA ALA A 72 13.34 -13.58 10.34
C ALA A 72 12.17 -14.53 10.12
N LYS A 73 11.26 -14.65 11.09
CA LYS A 73 10.06 -15.50 11.05
C LYS A 73 8.93 -14.88 11.88
N PRO A 74 7.66 -15.24 11.62
CA PRO A 74 6.49 -14.68 12.30
C PRO A 74 6.54 -14.68 13.83
N GLY A 75 7.10 -15.73 14.44
CA GLY A 75 7.20 -15.85 15.90
C GLY A 75 8.31 -15.02 16.58
N ASP A 76 9.13 -14.30 15.81
CA ASP A 76 10.16 -13.43 16.38
C ASP A 76 9.58 -12.11 16.92
N LEU A 77 8.35 -11.75 16.49
CA LEU A 77 7.62 -10.61 17.04
C LEU A 77 6.44 -11.08 17.92
N PRO A 78 6.30 -10.53 19.13
CA PRO A 78 5.10 -10.73 19.93
C PRO A 78 3.87 -10.18 19.20
N GLN A 79 2.74 -10.84 19.32
CA GLN A 79 1.46 -10.40 18.74
C GLN A 79 0.44 -10.08 19.83
N ALA A 80 -0.52 -9.20 19.51
CA ALA A 80 -1.66 -8.92 20.38
C ALA A 80 -2.55 -10.17 20.52
N LYS A 81 -3.33 -10.22 21.61
CA LYS A 81 -4.28 -11.32 21.88
C LYS A 81 -5.62 -11.15 21.18
N VAL A 82 -5.91 -9.94 20.72
CA VAL A 82 -7.15 -9.56 20.05
C VAL A 82 -6.79 -8.80 18.75
N PRO A 83 -7.65 -8.81 17.75
CA PRO A 83 -7.41 -8.09 16.49
C PRO A 83 -7.07 -6.61 16.72
N ALA A 84 -6.32 -6.02 15.79
CA ALA A 84 -5.96 -4.61 15.83
C ALA A 84 -7.20 -3.69 15.81
N PHE A 85 -8.24 -4.12 15.13
CA PHE A 85 -9.56 -3.49 15.06
C PHE A 85 -10.57 -4.51 14.49
N PRO A 86 -11.90 -4.30 14.67
CA PRO A 86 -12.91 -5.15 14.04
C PRO A 86 -12.84 -5.10 12.51
N GLY A 87 -12.67 -6.27 11.89
CA GLY A 87 -12.45 -6.42 10.45
C GLY A 87 -10.97 -6.46 10.05
N ALA A 88 -10.03 -6.49 11.00
CA ALA A 88 -8.65 -6.85 10.71
C ALA A 88 -8.55 -8.35 10.41
N GLU A 89 -7.95 -8.72 9.28
CA GLU A 89 -7.77 -10.11 8.86
C GLU A 89 -6.33 -10.35 8.36
N GLY A 90 -5.94 -11.61 8.24
CA GLY A 90 -4.67 -11.99 7.64
C GLY A 90 -3.47 -11.92 8.59
N GLY A 91 -2.26 -11.96 8.03
CA GLY A 91 -1.02 -12.04 8.81
C GLY A 91 -0.79 -10.90 9.80
N GLY A 92 -1.24 -9.68 9.44
CA GLY A 92 -1.11 -8.47 10.28
C GLY A 92 -2.23 -8.26 11.29
N GLU A 93 -3.24 -9.15 11.36
CA GLU A 93 -4.45 -9.03 12.20
C GLU A 93 -4.14 -8.67 13.65
N PHE A 94 -3.10 -9.28 14.24
CA PHE A 94 -2.76 -9.15 15.66
C PHE A 94 -1.65 -8.13 15.93
N SER A 95 -1.53 -7.08 15.11
CA SER A 95 -0.69 -5.92 15.42
C SER A 95 -1.18 -5.22 16.68
N PHE A 96 -0.25 -4.82 17.57
CA PHE A 96 -0.62 -3.99 18.72
C PHE A 96 -1.06 -2.59 18.29
N GLY A 97 -0.52 -2.07 17.19
CA GLY A 97 -0.67 -0.67 16.87
C GLY A 97 -0.34 0.23 18.06
N GLY A 98 -1.02 1.35 18.17
CA GLY A 98 -0.84 2.32 19.26
C GLY A 98 -1.65 2.05 20.53
N ARG A 99 -2.19 0.84 20.71
CA ARG A 99 -3.09 0.47 21.81
C ARG A 99 -2.57 0.87 23.18
N GLY A 100 -3.38 1.63 23.93
CA GLY A 100 -3.05 2.14 25.27
C GLY A 100 -1.98 3.22 25.30
N GLY A 101 -1.63 3.79 24.15
CA GLY A 101 -0.64 4.84 24.02
C GLY A 101 -1.19 6.24 24.08
N ARG A 102 -0.30 7.22 23.89
CA ARG A 102 -0.62 8.65 23.81
C ARG A 102 -1.48 8.94 22.58
N ILE A 103 -2.44 9.86 22.73
CA ILE A 103 -3.22 10.35 21.60
C ILE A 103 -2.56 11.60 21.03
N TYR A 104 -2.32 11.60 19.72
CA TYR A 104 -1.90 12.76 18.95
C TYR A 104 -3.06 13.23 18.09
N VAL A 105 -3.52 14.45 18.34
CA VAL A 105 -4.56 15.09 17.53
C VAL A 105 -3.89 16.00 16.51
N VAL A 106 -3.92 15.62 15.24
CA VAL A 106 -3.43 16.48 14.15
C VAL A 106 -4.42 17.62 13.94
N THR A 107 -3.96 18.86 14.14
CA THR A 107 -4.79 20.06 14.16
C THR A 107 -4.45 21.07 13.07
N ASN A 108 -3.35 20.84 12.32
CA ASN A 108 -2.94 21.70 11.21
C ASN A 108 -2.27 20.91 10.09
N LEU A 109 -2.15 21.54 8.92
CA LEU A 109 -1.66 20.93 7.69
C LEU A 109 -0.18 21.24 7.41
N ALA A 110 0.54 21.87 8.35
CA ALA A 110 1.95 22.20 8.16
C ALA A 110 2.81 20.93 8.07
N ASP A 111 3.95 21.02 7.37
CA ASP A 111 4.89 19.92 7.24
C ASP A 111 5.50 19.50 8.59
N SER A 112 5.76 20.45 9.50
CA SER A 112 6.43 20.19 10.78
C SER A 112 5.97 21.15 11.87
N GLY A 113 6.28 20.81 13.13
CA GLY A 113 5.92 21.58 14.31
C GLY A 113 4.78 20.96 15.11
N PRO A 114 4.35 21.60 16.20
CA PRO A 114 3.30 21.07 17.08
C PRO A 114 1.96 20.87 16.38
N GLY A 115 1.30 19.73 16.65
CA GLY A 115 -0.01 19.36 16.10
C GLY A 115 0.02 18.94 14.62
N THR A 116 1.20 18.59 14.08
CA THR A 116 1.34 18.11 12.71
C THR A 116 1.34 16.59 12.61
N PHE A 117 1.09 16.07 11.41
CA PHE A 117 1.21 14.65 11.08
C PHE A 117 2.63 14.12 11.33
N ARG A 118 3.66 14.89 10.92
CA ARG A 118 5.07 14.55 11.12
C ARG A 118 5.42 14.38 12.59
N GLU A 119 5.02 15.34 13.45
CA GLU A 119 5.28 15.24 14.89
C GLU A 119 4.75 13.93 15.47
N ALA A 120 3.54 13.54 15.10
CA ALA A 120 2.92 12.32 15.59
C ALA A 120 3.59 11.05 15.05
N CYS A 121 4.00 11.03 13.78
CA CYS A 121 4.61 9.88 13.13
C CYS A 121 6.05 9.65 13.57
N GLU A 122 6.85 10.72 13.70
CA GLU A 122 8.26 10.69 14.08
C GLU A 122 8.50 10.68 15.61
N ALA A 123 7.43 10.60 16.40
CA ALA A 123 7.50 10.38 17.85
C ALA A 123 7.76 8.90 18.19
N ALA A 124 8.14 8.63 19.45
CA ALA A 124 8.29 7.27 19.97
C ALA A 124 7.22 6.90 21.00
N GLY A 125 7.21 5.62 21.39
CA GLY A 125 6.24 5.04 22.31
C GLY A 125 4.90 4.74 21.66
N PRO A 126 4.05 3.94 22.33
CA PRO A 126 2.72 3.64 21.86
C PRO A 126 1.89 4.92 21.64
N ARG A 127 1.30 5.05 20.45
CA ARG A 127 0.58 6.28 20.07
C ARG A 127 -0.50 6.04 19.02
N ILE A 128 -1.58 6.79 19.17
CA ILE A 128 -2.71 6.80 18.23
C ILE A 128 -2.83 8.20 17.65
N VAL A 129 -2.83 8.30 16.33
CA VAL A 129 -2.94 9.56 15.58
C VAL A 129 -4.35 9.69 15.06
N VAL A 130 -5.04 10.73 15.47
CA VAL A 130 -6.37 11.14 15.02
C VAL A 130 -6.31 12.54 14.41
N PHE A 131 -7.27 12.89 13.58
CA PHE A 131 -7.26 14.14 12.83
C PHE A 131 -8.44 15.03 13.21
N ASN A 132 -8.17 16.28 13.51
CA ASN A 132 -9.18 17.34 13.64
C ASN A 132 -8.93 18.47 12.63
N VAL A 133 -8.51 18.10 11.44
CA VAL A 133 -8.26 18.99 10.31
C VAL A 133 -8.57 18.25 9.01
N ALA A 134 -9.07 18.95 7.99
CA ALA A 134 -9.21 18.44 6.64
C ALA A 134 -8.32 19.23 5.69
N GLY A 135 -7.75 18.56 4.68
CA GLY A 135 -6.90 19.22 3.70
C GLY A 135 -5.72 18.39 3.24
N ILE A 136 -4.81 19.05 2.54
CA ILE A 136 -3.57 18.44 2.04
C ILE A 136 -2.43 18.80 2.97
N ILE A 137 -1.77 17.78 3.52
CA ILE A 137 -0.51 17.91 4.27
C ILE A 137 0.62 17.80 3.25
N GLN A 138 1.16 18.93 2.83
CA GLN A 138 2.21 19.00 1.81
C GLN A 138 3.58 18.81 2.46
N LEU A 139 4.12 17.60 2.38
CA LEU A 139 5.43 17.27 2.91
C LEU A 139 6.55 17.91 2.06
N GLN A 140 7.57 18.43 2.74
CA GLN A 140 8.80 18.98 2.14
C GLN A 140 9.95 17.97 2.17
N LYS A 141 9.85 16.95 2.98
CA LYS A 141 10.77 15.82 3.11
C LYS A 141 9.99 14.59 3.58
N PRO A 142 10.52 13.37 3.37
CA PRO A 142 9.86 12.15 3.81
C PRO A 142 9.52 12.17 5.30
N VAL A 143 8.45 11.47 5.68
CA VAL A 143 8.11 11.16 7.07
C VAL A 143 8.64 9.78 7.40
N PHE A 144 9.38 9.65 8.50
CA PHE A 144 9.98 8.40 8.97
C PHE A 144 9.24 7.84 10.18
N ILE A 145 8.62 6.68 10.04
CA ILE A 145 7.99 5.93 11.14
C ILE A 145 8.99 4.89 11.63
N ASP A 146 9.97 5.34 12.42
CA ASP A 146 11.08 4.53 12.93
C ASP A 146 10.82 3.95 14.33
N ALA A 147 9.73 4.37 14.99
CA ALA A 147 9.33 3.85 16.28
C ALA A 147 8.06 2.99 16.17
N PRO A 148 8.02 1.81 16.85
CA PRO A 148 6.88 0.90 16.81
C PRO A 148 5.68 1.41 17.61
N TYR A 149 4.62 0.61 17.59
CA TYR A 149 3.37 0.81 18.33
C TYR A 149 2.64 2.08 17.91
N LEU A 150 2.31 2.16 16.61
CA LEU A 150 1.58 3.30 16.02
C LEU A 150 0.25 2.87 15.41
N THR A 151 -0.80 3.64 15.68
CA THR A 151 -2.05 3.59 14.90
C THR A 151 -2.32 4.96 14.27
N ILE A 152 -2.56 5.01 12.96
CA ILE A 152 -2.98 6.21 12.23
C ILE A 152 -4.42 6.00 11.76
N ALA A 153 -5.33 6.87 12.21
CA ALA A 153 -6.78 6.75 12.02
C ALA A 153 -7.33 7.91 11.15
N GLY A 154 -7.10 7.83 9.83
CA GLY A 154 -7.52 8.86 8.86
C GLY A 154 -9.03 9.08 8.80
N GLN A 155 -9.84 8.08 9.16
CA GLN A 155 -11.32 8.16 9.20
C GLN A 155 -11.84 9.21 10.19
N THR A 156 -11.02 9.66 11.14
CA THR A 156 -11.43 10.68 12.13
C THR A 156 -11.38 12.10 11.58
N ALA A 157 -10.74 12.33 10.44
CA ALA A 157 -10.64 13.66 9.85
C ALA A 157 -12.02 14.22 9.50
N PRO A 158 -12.27 15.51 9.72
CA PRO A 158 -13.56 16.11 9.37
C PRO A 158 -13.75 16.24 7.85
N GLY A 159 -14.99 16.43 7.42
CA GLY A 159 -15.36 16.78 6.05
C GLY A 159 -14.92 15.78 4.99
N ASP A 160 -14.05 16.21 4.08
CA ASP A 160 -13.54 15.40 2.98
C ASP A 160 -12.30 14.58 3.37
N GLY A 161 -11.78 14.74 4.60
CA GLY A 161 -10.65 14.00 5.11
C GLY A 161 -9.30 14.67 4.87
N VAL A 162 -8.22 13.90 5.02
CA VAL A 162 -6.84 14.36 4.83
C VAL A 162 -6.14 13.59 3.71
N CYS A 163 -5.18 14.25 3.07
CA CYS A 163 -4.26 13.67 2.11
C CYS A 163 -2.83 14.06 2.47
N VAL A 164 -1.92 13.09 2.56
CA VAL A 164 -0.48 13.31 2.67
C VAL A 164 0.09 13.34 1.26
N ALA A 165 0.78 14.43 0.92
CA ALA A 165 1.24 14.73 -0.44
C ALA A 165 2.70 15.19 -0.46
N GLY A 166 3.32 15.14 -1.62
CA GLY A 166 4.63 15.73 -1.89
C GLY A 166 5.81 14.80 -1.71
N GLU A 167 5.97 14.19 -0.55
CA GLU A 167 7.05 13.25 -0.28
C GLU A 167 6.51 11.95 0.35
N SER A 168 7.37 10.94 0.47
CA SER A 168 7.04 9.61 0.95
C SER A 168 6.69 9.58 2.44
N THR A 169 5.86 8.61 2.82
CA THR A 169 5.74 8.16 4.21
C THR A 169 6.36 6.76 4.31
N LEU A 170 7.40 6.61 5.14
CA LEU A 170 8.23 5.42 5.22
C LEU A 170 8.05 4.74 6.58
N VAL A 171 7.64 3.48 6.56
CA VAL A 171 7.46 2.62 7.75
C VAL A 171 8.71 1.75 7.91
N ASN A 172 9.47 1.96 8.98
CA ASN A 172 10.71 1.23 9.27
C ASN A 172 10.65 0.47 10.60
N ALA A 173 9.48 0.33 11.19
CA ALA A 173 9.25 -0.26 12.49
C ALA A 173 8.33 -1.49 12.42
N HIS A 174 7.95 -2.02 13.59
CA HIS A 174 6.93 -3.05 13.74
C HIS A 174 5.70 -2.50 14.48
N ASP A 175 4.60 -3.26 14.46
CA ASP A 175 3.34 -2.92 15.14
C ASP A 175 2.78 -1.57 14.68
N VAL A 176 2.54 -1.45 13.37
CA VAL A 176 1.98 -0.25 12.75
C VAL A 176 0.64 -0.57 12.08
N VAL A 177 -0.38 0.22 12.43
CA VAL A 177 -1.73 0.15 11.90
C VAL A 177 -2.05 1.46 11.19
N ILE A 178 -2.37 1.41 9.89
CA ILE A 178 -2.70 2.61 9.10
C ILE A 178 -4.07 2.40 8.46
N ARG A 179 -5.03 3.31 8.75
CA ARG A 179 -6.40 3.19 8.27
C ARG A 179 -6.92 4.47 7.63
N TYR A 180 -7.61 4.32 6.48
CA TYR A 180 -8.34 5.39 5.78
C TYR A 180 -7.49 6.61 5.43
N MET A 181 -6.19 6.42 5.17
CA MET A 181 -5.27 7.48 4.76
C MET A 181 -5.14 7.55 3.24
N ARG A 182 -4.82 8.74 2.75
CA ARG A 182 -4.45 8.97 1.35
C ARG A 182 -3.00 9.44 1.30
N PHE A 183 -2.20 8.73 0.49
CA PHE A 183 -0.80 9.07 0.23
C PHE A 183 -0.65 9.32 -1.27
N ARG A 184 -0.36 10.56 -1.66
CA ARG A 184 -0.30 11.00 -3.05
C ARG A 184 0.98 11.78 -3.29
N ARG A 185 2.04 11.05 -3.65
CA ARG A 185 3.39 11.61 -3.69
C ARG A 185 3.55 12.70 -4.75
N ALA A 186 3.18 12.44 -5.99
CA ALA A 186 3.38 13.30 -7.14
C ALA A 186 4.87 13.66 -7.43
N THR A 187 5.12 14.70 -8.23
CA THR A 187 6.43 14.98 -8.84
C THR A 187 7.27 16.03 -8.12
N THR A 188 7.19 16.10 -6.79
CA THR A 188 7.90 17.13 -6.00
C THR A 188 9.41 17.01 -6.14
N ASN A 189 9.94 15.78 -6.20
CA ASN A 189 11.35 15.49 -6.41
C ASN A 189 11.51 14.25 -7.30
N VAL A 190 11.61 14.44 -8.61
CA VAL A 190 11.71 13.34 -9.59
C VAL A 190 13.01 12.55 -9.53
N PHE A 191 14.04 13.02 -8.85
CA PHE A 191 15.31 12.31 -8.72
C PHE A 191 15.34 11.35 -7.54
N ASP A 192 14.35 11.42 -6.66
CA ASP A 192 14.15 10.49 -5.57
C ASP A 192 13.04 9.52 -5.97
N ARG A 193 13.46 8.33 -6.42
CA ARG A 193 12.54 7.25 -6.80
C ARG A 193 12.09 6.56 -5.54
N ASP A 194 10.97 7.00 -5.02
CA ASP A 194 10.39 6.46 -3.81
C ASP A 194 8.87 6.24 -3.94
N ASP A 195 8.34 5.52 -2.99
CA ASP A 195 6.94 5.14 -2.92
C ASP A 195 6.10 6.25 -2.31
N ALA A 196 4.80 6.26 -2.58
CA ALA A 196 3.90 7.15 -1.85
C ALA A 196 3.76 6.71 -0.38
N LEU A 197 3.61 5.39 -0.15
CA LEU A 197 3.68 4.73 1.16
C LEU A 197 4.55 3.50 1.04
N GLY A 198 5.65 3.45 1.75
CA GLY A 198 6.59 2.33 1.65
C GLY A 198 7.46 2.18 2.89
N GLY A 199 8.68 1.67 2.70
CA GLY A 199 9.69 1.57 3.75
C GLY A 199 10.26 0.17 3.94
N ASN A 200 10.82 -0.05 5.13
CA ASN A 200 11.49 -1.29 5.51
C ASN A 200 10.89 -1.87 6.81
N PRO A 201 9.58 -2.18 6.83
CA PRO A 201 8.91 -2.61 8.05
C PRO A 201 9.39 -3.98 8.52
N VAL A 202 9.61 -4.10 9.83
CA VAL A 202 10.01 -5.37 10.45
C VAL A 202 8.86 -6.36 10.46
N GLY A 203 7.67 -5.96 10.91
CA GLY A 203 6.49 -6.83 10.91
C GLY A 203 5.36 -6.38 11.82
N ASN A 204 4.32 -7.20 11.94
CA ASN A 204 3.04 -6.87 12.59
C ASN A 204 2.43 -5.60 12.00
N ILE A 205 2.27 -5.57 10.68
CA ILE A 205 1.79 -4.41 9.93
C ILE A 205 0.39 -4.68 9.37
N ILE A 206 -0.51 -3.69 9.50
CA ILE A 206 -1.77 -3.71 8.76
C ILE A 206 -2.08 -2.34 8.16
N VAL A 207 -2.27 -2.34 6.84
CA VAL A 207 -2.73 -1.18 6.05
C VAL A 207 -4.15 -1.48 5.57
N ASP A 208 -5.10 -0.66 5.99
CA ASP A 208 -6.53 -0.91 5.80
C ASP A 208 -7.24 0.30 5.19
N HIS A 209 -7.99 0.09 4.11
CA HIS A 209 -8.74 1.15 3.44
C HIS A 209 -7.89 2.41 3.13
N CYS A 210 -6.66 2.23 2.69
CA CYS A 210 -5.79 3.33 2.30
C CYS A 210 -5.74 3.49 0.77
N SER A 211 -5.44 4.71 0.31
CA SER A 211 -5.23 5.00 -1.10
C SER A 211 -3.82 5.54 -1.30
N ALA A 212 -3.03 4.84 -2.10
CA ALA A 212 -1.69 5.26 -2.48
C ALA A 212 -1.62 5.48 -3.99
N SER A 213 -1.12 6.64 -4.43
CA SER A 213 -1.07 7.02 -5.84
C SER A 213 0.11 7.94 -6.13
N TRP A 214 0.48 7.99 -7.43
CA TRP A 214 1.42 8.97 -7.95
C TRP A 214 2.83 8.82 -7.39
N GLY A 215 3.21 7.59 -7.00
CA GLY A 215 4.57 7.24 -6.62
C GLY A 215 5.51 7.34 -7.82
N LEU A 216 6.80 7.51 -7.57
CA LEU A 216 7.85 7.60 -8.58
C LEU A 216 8.66 6.29 -8.72
N ASP A 217 8.55 5.37 -7.76
CA ASP A 217 8.94 3.96 -7.89
C ASP A 217 7.68 3.11 -7.84
N GLU A 218 7.11 2.88 -6.65
CA GLU A 218 5.80 2.27 -6.48
C GLU A 218 4.84 3.20 -5.71
N ASN A 219 3.57 2.80 -5.65
CA ASN A 219 2.61 3.54 -4.82
C ASN A 219 2.62 3.05 -3.37
N LEU A 220 2.65 1.72 -3.17
CA LEU A 220 2.57 1.10 -1.86
C LEU A 220 3.43 -0.17 -1.83
N SER A 221 4.55 -0.16 -1.08
CA SER A 221 5.51 -1.25 -1.08
C SER A 221 6.05 -1.58 0.30
N MET A 222 5.85 -2.84 0.73
CA MET A 222 6.34 -3.36 2.01
C MET A 222 6.60 -4.87 1.86
N TYR A 223 7.85 -5.33 1.98
CA TYR A 223 8.17 -6.74 1.82
C TYR A 223 9.40 -7.21 2.60
N ARG A 224 10.24 -6.27 3.05
CA ARG A 224 11.53 -6.57 3.69
C ARG A 224 11.97 -5.48 4.64
N HIS A 225 12.95 -5.79 5.46
CA HIS A 225 13.75 -4.80 6.18
C HIS A 225 15.24 -5.14 6.10
N MET A 226 16.07 -4.13 6.30
CA MET A 226 17.51 -4.28 6.40
C MET A 226 17.90 -4.25 7.88
N TYR A 227 18.76 -5.19 8.29
CA TYR A 227 19.26 -5.27 9.65
C TYR A 227 20.77 -5.34 9.66
N SER A 228 21.40 -4.40 10.37
CA SER A 228 22.83 -4.36 10.60
C SER A 228 23.15 -4.96 11.98
N PRO A 229 23.74 -6.16 12.07
CA PRO A 229 24.01 -6.81 13.35
C PRO A 229 24.96 -5.98 14.22
N PRO A 230 24.71 -5.88 15.56
CA PRO A 230 25.63 -5.25 16.48
C PRO A 230 27.04 -5.89 16.43
N GLY A 231 28.07 -5.06 16.46
CA GLY A 231 29.46 -5.54 16.42
C GLY A 231 30.05 -5.67 15.01
N GLY A 232 29.34 -5.26 14.01
CA GLY A 232 29.76 -5.29 12.60
C GLY A 232 29.38 -6.61 11.92
N GLY A 233 29.49 -6.63 10.61
CA GLY A 233 29.10 -7.78 9.78
C GLY A 233 28.42 -7.31 8.52
N LYS A 234 27.97 -8.25 7.69
CA LYS A 234 27.20 -7.94 6.49
C LYS A 234 25.76 -7.66 6.89
N ASP A 235 25.20 -6.59 6.34
CA ASP A 235 23.77 -6.31 6.48
C ASP A 235 22.92 -7.48 5.98
N LEU A 236 21.89 -7.80 6.75
CA LEU A 236 20.94 -8.84 6.43
C LEU A 236 19.70 -8.21 5.79
N LYS A 237 19.29 -8.75 4.66
CA LYS A 237 18.00 -8.46 4.04
C LYS A 237 17.01 -9.52 4.55
N LEU A 238 16.11 -9.14 5.44
CA LEU A 238 15.14 -10.03 6.09
C LEU A 238 13.71 -9.74 5.58
N PRO A 239 12.82 -10.72 5.54
CA PRO A 239 11.44 -10.49 5.14
C PRO A 239 10.70 -9.64 6.17
N THR A 240 9.72 -8.85 5.75
CA THR A 240 8.67 -8.37 6.64
C THR A 240 7.86 -9.56 7.14
N VAL A 241 7.51 -9.62 8.42
CA VAL A 241 6.72 -10.73 8.98
C VAL A 241 5.35 -10.24 9.45
N ASN A 242 4.31 -11.09 9.35
CA ASN A 242 2.96 -10.76 9.81
C ASN A 242 2.44 -9.44 9.21
N ILE A 243 2.23 -9.41 7.90
CA ILE A 243 1.75 -8.22 7.20
C ILE A 243 0.40 -8.47 6.52
N THR A 244 -0.49 -7.50 6.62
CA THR A 244 -1.72 -7.42 5.82
C THR A 244 -1.84 -6.07 5.13
N ILE A 245 -2.18 -6.08 3.84
CA ILE A 245 -2.71 -4.93 3.12
C ILE A 245 -4.10 -5.33 2.64
N GLN A 246 -5.12 -4.65 3.14
CA GLN A 246 -6.51 -4.96 2.84
C GLN A 246 -7.30 -3.73 2.42
N TRP A 247 -8.28 -3.91 1.52
CA TRP A 247 -9.23 -2.89 1.09
C TRP A 247 -8.56 -1.58 0.63
N SER A 248 -7.34 -1.66 0.10
CA SER A 248 -6.54 -0.50 -0.27
C SER A 248 -6.42 -0.35 -1.78
N ILE A 249 -6.10 0.87 -2.23
CA ILE A 249 -5.90 1.19 -3.65
C ILE A 249 -4.42 1.54 -3.88
N SER A 250 -3.82 0.94 -4.91
CA SER A 250 -2.54 1.33 -5.50
C SER A 250 -2.79 1.71 -6.96
N SER A 251 -2.76 3.00 -7.30
CA SER A 251 -3.14 3.45 -8.64
C SER A 251 -2.29 4.57 -9.18
N GLU A 252 -2.19 4.61 -10.53
CA GLU A 252 -1.59 5.71 -11.27
C GLU A 252 -0.19 6.11 -10.80
N SER A 253 0.69 5.13 -10.62
CA SER A 253 2.10 5.44 -10.44
C SER A 253 2.61 6.25 -11.64
N LEU A 254 3.40 7.28 -11.40
CA LEU A 254 3.82 8.23 -12.43
C LEU A 254 4.89 7.63 -13.35
N ASN A 255 4.77 7.89 -14.64
CA ASN A 255 5.59 7.30 -15.68
C ASN A 255 6.45 8.32 -16.48
N PRO A 256 7.08 9.31 -15.86
CA PRO A 256 7.89 10.26 -16.61
C PRO A 256 9.11 9.58 -17.26
N TYR A 257 9.66 8.53 -16.62
CA TYR A 257 10.88 7.84 -17.02
C TYR A 257 10.70 6.31 -17.14
N ASN A 258 9.51 5.86 -17.52
CA ASN A 258 9.19 4.44 -17.71
C ASN A 258 9.29 3.58 -16.43
N HIS A 259 8.81 4.13 -15.31
CA HIS A 259 8.88 3.49 -13.99
C HIS A 259 7.57 3.63 -13.19
N ALA A 260 6.42 3.51 -13.87
CA ALA A 260 5.11 3.56 -13.23
C ALA A 260 4.72 2.20 -12.68
N PHE A 261 5.15 1.87 -11.47
CA PHE A 261 4.92 0.57 -10.85
C PHE A 261 3.92 0.65 -9.70
N GLY A 262 3.12 -0.41 -9.54
CA GLY A 262 2.07 -0.45 -8.53
C GLY A 262 2.63 -0.69 -7.13
N SER A 263 3.18 -1.88 -6.89
CA SER A 263 3.63 -2.31 -5.56
C SER A 263 4.68 -3.40 -5.63
N THR A 264 5.69 -3.34 -4.76
CA THR A 264 6.49 -4.51 -4.37
C THR A 264 6.11 -4.89 -2.94
N ILE A 265 5.46 -6.04 -2.78
CA ILE A 265 4.93 -6.52 -1.50
C ILE A 265 5.34 -7.98 -1.26
N GLY A 266 5.19 -8.48 -0.04
CA GLY A 266 5.56 -9.85 0.31
C GLY A 266 5.99 -9.98 1.77
N GLY A 267 6.76 -11.00 2.05
CA GLY A 267 7.23 -11.34 3.39
C GLY A 267 6.71 -12.70 3.86
N LEU A 268 6.89 -12.99 5.15
CA LEU A 268 6.40 -14.23 5.77
C LEU A 268 5.08 -13.98 6.51
N ASN A 269 4.13 -14.91 6.38
CA ASN A 269 2.76 -14.75 6.87
C ASN A 269 2.15 -13.45 6.32
N SER A 270 2.18 -13.31 4.98
CA SER A 270 1.74 -12.10 4.29
C SER A 270 0.40 -12.31 3.58
N THR A 271 -0.52 -11.38 3.77
CA THR A 271 -1.89 -11.45 3.23
C THR A 271 -2.28 -10.14 2.56
N PHE A 272 -2.73 -10.23 1.31
CA PHE A 272 -3.15 -9.10 0.49
C PHE A 272 -4.52 -9.40 -0.09
N HIS A 273 -5.56 -8.72 0.42
CA HIS A 273 -6.92 -9.04 0.03
C HIS A 273 -7.82 -7.81 -0.16
N HIS A 274 -8.78 -7.95 -1.07
CA HIS A 274 -9.75 -6.90 -1.40
C HIS A 274 -9.13 -5.56 -1.81
N ASN A 275 -7.92 -5.60 -2.39
CA ASN A 275 -7.25 -4.41 -2.88
C ASN A 275 -7.52 -4.16 -4.37
N LEU A 276 -7.29 -2.93 -4.81
CA LEU A 276 -7.31 -2.53 -6.21
C LEU A 276 -5.92 -2.07 -6.67
N TRP A 277 -5.38 -2.70 -7.71
CA TRP A 277 -4.29 -2.17 -8.50
C TRP A 277 -4.84 -1.65 -9.82
N ALA A 278 -4.64 -0.36 -10.13
CA ALA A 278 -5.21 0.25 -11.33
C ALA A 278 -4.25 1.21 -12.03
N CYS A 279 -4.16 1.11 -13.37
CA CYS A 279 -3.42 2.04 -14.20
C CYS A 279 -1.92 2.17 -13.83
N ASN A 280 -1.28 1.04 -13.51
CA ASN A 280 0.16 0.94 -13.33
C ASN A 280 0.74 0.04 -14.42
N THR A 281 1.89 0.40 -14.99
CA THR A 281 2.46 -0.36 -16.12
C THR A 281 2.89 -1.77 -15.72
N ALA A 282 3.33 -1.94 -14.47
CA ALA A 282 3.86 -3.21 -13.94
C ALA A 282 3.72 -3.29 -12.41
N ARG A 283 4.15 -4.43 -11.85
CA ARG A 283 4.13 -4.71 -10.41
C ARG A 283 2.73 -4.52 -9.81
N ASN A 284 1.79 -5.33 -10.28
CA ASN A 284 0.39 -5.30 -9.85
C ASN A 284 -0.05 -6.57 -9.08
N PRO A 285 0.61 -6.95 -7.96
CA PRO A 285 1.89 -6.49 -7.44
C PRO A 285 3.09 -7.34 -7.89
N SER A 286 4.33 -6.88 -7.63
CA SER A 286 5.51 -7.76 -7.61
C SER A 286 5.69 -8.37 -6.22
N VAL A 287 6.12 -9.64 -6.18
CA VAL A 287 6.51 -10.33 -4.95
C VAL A 287 8.00 -10.10 -4.70
N GLY A 288 8.32 -9.39 -3.62
CA GLY A 288 9.66 -8.84 -3.46
C GLY A 288 10.75 -9.84 -3.10
N MET A 289 10.48 -10.78 -2.20
CA MET A 289 11.39 -11.85 -1.79
C MET A 289 10.60 -13.00 -1.17
N TYR A 290 11.28 -14.09 -0.87
CA TYR A 290 10.71 -15.32 -0.32
C TYR A 290 9.64 -15.08 0.75
N GLY A 291 8.73 -16.02 0.86
CA GLY A 291 7.73 -16.02 1.91
C GLY A 291 6.39 -16.63 1.49
N ASP A 292 5.48 -16.61 2.45
CA ASP A 292 4.11 -17.07 2.29
C ASP A 292 3.29 -15.91 1.73
N PHE A 293 3.07 -15.92 0.43
CA PHE A 293 2.38 -14.83 -0.27
C PHE A 293 0.94 -15.23 -0.56
N THR A 294 -0.01 -14.62 0.13
CA THR A 294 -1.45 -14.88 -0.07
C THR A 294 -2.14 -13.66 -0.67
N LEU A 295 -2.60 -13.79 -1.92
CA LEU A 295 -3.29 -12.78 -2.71
C LEU A 295 -4.70 -13.26 -3.04
N VAL A 296 -5.72 -12.71 -2.34
CA VAL A 296 -7.10 -13.20 -2.42
C VAL A 296 -8.09 -12.06 -2.64
N ASN A 297 -9.03 -12.23 -3.56
CA ASN A 297 -10.14 -11.29 -3.78
C ASN A 297 -9.73 -9.87 -4.18
N ASN A 298 -8.60 -9.70 -4.86
CA ASN A 298 -8.16 -8.40 -5.36
C ASN A 298 -8.66 -8.14 -6.78
N VAL A 299 -8.63 -6.88 -7.19
CA VAL A 299 -8.92 -6.43 -8.55
C VAL A 299 -7.68 -5.79 -9.17
N LEU A 300 -7.34 -6.22 -10.38
CA LEU A 300 -6.24 -5.66 -11.16
C LEU A 300 -6.82 -5.08 -12.46
N PHE A 301 -6.51 -3.84 -12.76
CA PHE A 301 -7.02 -3.13 -13.95
C PHE A 301 -5.92 -2.41 -14.72
N ASN A 302 -5.93 -2.54 -16.05
CA ASN A 302 -5.17 -1.72 -16.99
C ASN A 302 -3.65 -1.75 -16.79
N TRP A 303 -3.06 -2.94 -16.74
CA TRP A 303 -1.61 -3.14 -16.73
C TRP A 303 -1.02 -3.10 -18.15
N HIS A 304 0.25 -2.68 -18.27
CA HIS A 304 0.96 -2.70 -19.55
C HIS A 304 1.67 -4.05 -19.80
N HIS A 305 2.58 -4.47 -18.91
CA HIS A 305 3.41 -5.65 -19.16
C HIS A 305 3.52 -6.63 -17.99
N ARG A 306 3.14 -6.25 -16.75
CA ARG A 306 3.17 -7.18 -15.61
C ARG A 306 1.94 -7.05 -14.72
N THR A 307 1.38 -8.19 -14.40
CA THR A 307 0.39 -8.38 -13.34
C THR A 307 1.12 -8.80 -12.06
N VAL A 308 0.76 -9.95 -11.46
CA VAL A 308 1.54 -10.51 -10.36
C VAL A 308 2.81 -11.13 -10.92
N ASP A 309 3.96 -10.75 -10.40
CA ASP A 309 5.25 -11.26 -10.84
C ASP A 309 6.26 -11.36 -9.69
N GLY A 310 7.45 -11.87 -9.94
CA GLY A 310 8.54 -11.91 -8.97
C GLY A 310 8.60 -13.18 -8.14
N GLY A 311 9.03 -13.04 -6.90
CA GLY A 311 9.37 -14.15 -6.02
C GLY A 311 10.75 -14.74 -6.30
N ASP A 312 11.00 -15.89 -5.69
CA ASP A 312 12.22 -16.69 -5.83
C ASP A 312 11.94 -18.15 -5.44
N GLU A 313 12.98 -18.97 -5.36
CA GLU A 313 12.90 -20.39 -5.04
C GLU A 313 12.26 -20.71 -3.67
N ASN A 314 12.18 -19.73 -2.77
CA ASN A 314 11.59 -19.87 -1.43
C ASN A 314 10.19 -19.24 -1.33
N SER A 315 9.59 -18.87 -2.45
CA SER A 315 8.27 -18.23 -2.47
C SER A 315 7.16 -19.27 -2.61
N TYR A 316 6.10 -19.09 -1.82
CA TYR A 316 4.90 -19.93 -1.79
C TYR A 316 3.69 -19.05 -2.06
N PHE A 317 3.12 -19.19 -3.26
CA PHE A 317 2.05 -18.32 -3.73
C PHE A 317 0.67 -18.97 -3.54
N ASN A 318 -0.24 -18.28 -2.87
CA ASN A 318 -1.68 -18.51 -2.95
C ASN A 318 -2.30 -17.35 -3.74
N ILE A 319 -2.75 -17.59 -4.98
CA ILE A 319 -3.39 -16.58 -5.83
C ILE A 319 -4.81 -17.06 -6.13
N ILE A 320 -5.77 -16.55 -5.34
CA ILE A 320 -7.10 -17.15 -5.24
C ILE A 320 -8.19 -16.11 -5.45
N ASN A 321 -9.14 -16.40 -6.33
CA ASN A 321 -10.37 -15.62 -6.51
C ASN A 321 -10.12 -14.11 -6.76
N ASN A 322 -9.05 -13.74 -7.50
CA ASN A 322 -8.83 -12.36 -7.91
C ASN A 322 -9.49 -12.08 -9.27
N TYR A 323 -9.78 -10.82 -9.55
CA TYR A 323 -10.38 -10.37 -10.80
C TYR A 323 -9.39 -9.54 -11.61
N PHE A 324 -9.02 -10.03 -12.80
CA PHE A 324 -8.10 -9.41 -13.74
C PHE A 324 -8.90 -8.79 -14.88
N LYS A 325 -8.91 -7.46 -14.97
CA LYS A 325 -9.63 -6.70 -15.99
C LYS A 325 -8.65 -5.98 -16.91
N PRO A 326 -8.38 -6.51 -18.12
CA PRO A 326 -7.57 -5.79 -19.11
C PRO A 326 -8.19 -4.44 -19.45
N GLY A 327 -7.35 -3.41 -19.52
CA GLY A 327 -7.76 -2.05 -19.86
C GLY A 327 -7.18 -1.55 -21.18
N PRO A 328 -7.31 -0.25 -21.49
CA PRO A 328 -6.82 0.35 -22.74
C PRO A 328 -5.31 0.23 -22.97
N ASP A 329 -4.48 0.20 -21.91
CA ASP A 329 -3.03 0.06 -22.02
C ASP A 329 -2.58 -1.41 -22.07
N THR A 330 -3.44 -2.34 -21.68
CA THR A 330 -3.14 -3.77 -21.73
C THR A 330 -3.03 -4.26 -23.18
N PRO A 331 -1.89 -4.88 -23.60
CA PRO A 331 -1.68 -5.34 -24.98
C PRO A 331 -2.78 -6.27 -25.47
N THR A 332 -3.27 -6.07 -26.69
CA THR A 332 -4.43 -6.81 -27.23
C THR A 332 -4.08 -8.18 -27.80
N ASN A 333 -2.91 -8.33 -28.43
CA ASN A 333 -2.49 -9.54 -29.15
C ASN A 333 -1.29 -10.21 -28.48
N ASP A 334 -1.19 -10.14 -27.16
CA ASP A 334 -0.08 -10.66 -26.37
C ASP A 334 -0.61 -11.53 -25.22
N PRO A 335 0.03 -12.65 -24.88
CA PRO A 335 -0.29 -13.47 -23.72
C PRO A 335 -0.33 -12.68 -22.39
N ILE A 336 0.36 -11.55 -22.29
CA ILE A 336 0.30 -10.62 -21.15
C ILE A 336 -1.14 -10.22 -20.84
N ARG A 337 -2.03 -10.15 -21.84
CA ARG A 337 -3.42 -9.76 -21.66
C ARG A 337 -4.20 -10.67 -20.69
N TYR A 338 -3.83 -11.94 -20.63
CA TYR A 338 -4.49 -12.90 -19.74
C TYR A 338 -3.56 -13.51 -18.69
N ARG A 339 -2.44 -12.83 -18.42
CA ARG A 339 -1.48 -13.22 -17.40
C ARG A 339 -2.09 -13.02 -16.00
N ILE A 340 -2.00 -14.05 -15.17
CA ILE A 340 -2.30 -14.00 -13.75
C ILE A 340 -0.98 -13.88 -12.97
N LEU A 341 -0.03 -14.77 -13.22
CA LEU A 341 1.25 -14.85 -12.52
C LEU A 341 2.40 -15.05 -13.50
N LYS A 342 3.47 -14.30 -13.30
CA LYS A 342 4.80 -14.57 -13.89
C LYS A 342 5.78 -14.82 -12.74
N PRO A 343 5.97 -16.08 -12.32
CA PRO A 343 6.98 -16.38 -11.32
C PRO A 343 8.37 -16.13 -11.91
N GLU A 344 9.28 -15.62 -11.10
CA GLU A 344 10.65 -15.31 -11.52
C GLU A 344 11.67 -16.24 -10.84
N ALA A 345 12.80 -16.40 -11.51
CA ALA A 345 13.96 -17.11 -11.01
C ALA A 345 15.21 -16.26 -11.24
N ARG A 346 16.21 -16.42 -10.39
CA ARG A 346 17.41 -15.55 -10.42
C ARG A 346 18.39 -15.90 -11.55
N ARG A 347 18.27 -17.10 -12.17
CA ARG A 347 19.19 -17.57 -13.22
C ARG A 347 18.60 -17.36 -14.61
N ALA A 348 19.46 -17.11 -15.59
CA ALA A 348 19.04 -16.95 -16.99
C ALA A 348 18.44 -18.23 -17.62
N LYS A 349 18.79 -19.41 -17.11
CA LYS A 349 18.22 -20.73 -17.51
C LYS A 349 17.97 -21.55 -16.25
N PRO A 350 16.95 -21.18 -15.47
CA PRO A 350 16.73 -21.81 -14.18
C PRO A 350 16.17 -23.23 -14.34
N PRO A 351 16.64 -24.20 -13.52
CA PRO A 351 15.90 -25.42 -13.28
C PRO A 351 14.60 -25.12 -12.54
N VAL A 352 13.68 -26.08 -12.51
CA VAL A 352 12.38 -25.90 -11.84
C VAL A 352 12.49 -25.50 -10.35
N ASP A 353 13.53 -25.94 -9.68
CA ASP A 353 13.75 -25.68 -8.25
C ASP A 353 14.23 -24.24 -7.96
N ASP A 354 14.54 -23.47 -9.00
CA ASP A 354 14.85 -22.04 -8.86
C ASP A 354 13.58 -21.16 -8.82
N PHE A 355 12.39 -21.75 -9.04
CA PHE A 355 11.11 -21.08 -8.95
C PHE A 355 10.40 -21.44 -7.66
N GLY A 356 9.64 -20.49 -7.12
CA GLY A 356 8.69 -20.75 -6.06
C GLY A 356 7.57 -21.72 -6.47
N LYS A 357 6.74 -22.11 -5.53
CA LYS A 357 5.58 -22.99 -5.76
C LYS A 357 4.30 -22.16 -5.70
N ALA A 358 3.31 -22.50 -6.52
CA ALA A 358 2.10 -21.70 -6.65
C ALA A 358 0.83 -22.55 -6.65
N TYR A 359 -0.14 -22.12 -5.85
CA TYR A 359 -1.53 -22.51 -5.91
C TYR A 359 -2.32 -21.35 -6.54
N VAL A 360 -2.85 -21.56 -7.75
CA VAL A 360 -3.54 -20.52 -8.52
C VAL A 360 -4.89 -21.06 -8.97
N THR A 361 -5.97 -20.49 -8.43
CA THR A 361 -7.33 -20.99 -8.67
C THR A 361 -8.42 -19.94 -8.50
N GLY A 362 -9.55 -20.13 -9.18
CA GLY A 362 -10.75 -19.30 -9.03
C GLY A 362 -10.59 -17.86 -9.53
N ASN A 363 -9.45 -17.51 -10.13
CA ASN A 363 -9.24 -16.18 -10.68
C ASN A 363 -10.01 -16.00 -11.98
N VAL A 364 -10.66 -14.85 -12.13
CA VAL A 364 -11.36 -14.44 -13.35
C VAL A 364 -10.46 -13.51 -14.15
N VAL A 365 -10.29 -13.83 -15.44
CA VAL A 365 -9.65 -12.94 -16.41
C VAL A 365 -10.70 -12.49 -17.41
N GLU A 366 -11.15 -11.23 -17.29
CA GLU A 366 -12.21 -10.67 -18.14
C GLU A 366 -11.85 -10.79 -19.63
N GLY A 367 -12.79 -11.37 -20.39
CA GLY A 367 -12.60 -11.61 -21.83
C GLY A 367 -11.73 -12.82 -22.19
N ASN A 368 -11.37 -13.70 -21.22
CA ASN A 368 -10.68 -14.96 -21.49
C ASN A 368 -11.30 -16.13 -20.70
N GLU A 369 -12.32 -16.75 -21.26
CA GLU A 369 -13.03 -17.87 -20.64
C GLU A 369 -12.15 -19.09 -20.39
N LYS A 370 -11.18 -19.39 -21.28
CA LYS A 370 -10.27 -20.50 -21.14
C LYS A 370 -9.41 -20.38 -19.88
N VAL A 371 -8.79 -19.22 -19.66
CA VAL A 371 -7.94 -18.97 -18.49
C VAL A 371 -8.80 -18.82 -17.23
N THR A 372 -10.02 -18.30 -17.35
CA THR A 372 -10.97 -18.23 -16.22
C THR A 372 -11.39 -19.62 -15.77
N ALA A 373 -11.66 -20.55 -16.71
CA ALA A 373 -12.06 -21.92 -16.38
C ALA A 373 -10.91 -22.75 -15.78
N ASP A 374 -9.70 -22.55 -16.27
CA ASP A 374 -8.47 -23.15 -15.75
C ASP A 374 -7.33 -22.12 -15.78
N ASN A 375 -6.99 -21.58 -14.62
CA ASN A 375 -5.96 -20.53 -14.52
C ASN A 375 -4.58 -20.98 -15.01
N TRP A 376 -4.33 -22.29 -15.07
CA TRP A 376 -3.07 -22.85 -15.60
C TRP A 376 -3.09 -23.01 -17.13
N ALA A 377 -4.23 -22.84 -17.78
CA ALA A 377 -4.35 -22.93 -19.24
C ALA A 377 -3.84 -21.66 -19.98
N GLY A 378 -2.84 -21.00 -19.42
CA GLY A 378 -2.15 -19.83 -19.96
C GLY A 378 -2.05 -18.64 -19.02
N GLY A 379 -2.71 -18.64 -17.85
CA GLY A 379 -2.65 -17.55 -16.88
C GLY A 379 -1.33 -17.50 -16.12
N VAL A 380 -0.73 -18.63 -15.82
CA VAL A 380 0.64 -18.71 -15.28
C VAL A 380 1.61 -18.81 -16.44
N GLN A 381 2.54 -17.84 -16.53
CA GLN A 381 3.44 -17.69 -17.67
C GLN A 381 4.88 -17.57 -17.18
N ILE A 382 5.79 -18.32 -17.77
CA ILE A 382 7.23 -18.16 -17.61
C ILE A 382 7.81 -17.65 -18.92
N GLU A 383 8.88 -16.87 -18.87
CA GLU A 383 9.56 -16.46 -20.08
C GLU A 383 10.14 -17.65 -20.83
N PRO A 384 10.20 -17.60 -22.18
CA PRO A 384 10.56 -18.77 -22.99
C PRO A 384 12.01 -19.16 -22.73
N LEU A 385 12.19 -20.19 -21.92
CA LEU A 385 13.46 -20.85 -21.61
C LEU A 385 13.52 -22.27 -22.23
N GLY A 386 12.83 -22.47 -23.37
CA GLY A 386 12.62 -23.77 -24.00
C GLY A 386 11.18 -24.25 -23.85
N ASP A 387 10.96 -25.55 -23.54
CA ASP A 387 9.61 -26.05 -23.25
C ASP A 387 9.15 -25.63 -21.84
N PRO A 388 8.12 -24.76 -21.72
CA PRO A 388 7.66 -24.29 -20.42
C PRO A 388 6.86 -25.34 -19.63
N VAL A 389 6.34 -26.39 -20.27
CA VAL A 389 5.42 -27.35 -19.67
C VAL A 389 6.00 -28.09 -18.47
N PRO A 390 7.23 -28.61 -18.50
CA PRO A 390 7.83 -29.25 -17.32
C PRO A 390 8.03 -28.27 -16.15
N LEU A 391 8.42 -27.02 -16.44
CA LEU A 391 8.61 -25.98 -15.41
C LEU A 391 7.28 -25.62 -14.75
N LEU A 392 6.22 -25.39 -15.54
CA LEU A 392 4.89 -25.09 -15.02
C LEU A 392 4.34 -26.21 -14.14
N ARG A 393 4.54 -27.48 -14.52
CA ARG A 393 4.16 -28.63 -13.68
C ARG A 393 4.91 -28.66 -12.36
N GLY A 394 6.19 -28.30 -12.36
CA GLY A 394 6.99 -28.25 -11.15
C GLY A 394 6.67 -27.08 -10.22
N ILE A 395 6.13 -25.98 -10.77
CA ILE A 395 5.70 -24.80 -9.98
C ILE A 395 4.31 -25.03 -9.37
N ARG A 396 3.41 -25.68 -10.09
CA ARG A 396 2.01 -25.90 -9.70
C ARG A 396 1.89 -26.79 -8.46
N THR A 397 1.01 -26.37 -7.54
CA THR A 397 0.46 -27.21 -6.48
C THR A 397 -1.06 -27.30 -6.60
N ASP A 398 -1.62 -28.41 -6.13
CA ASP A 398 -3.07 -28.67 -6.17
C ASP A 398 -3.74 -28.38 -4.83
N GLN A 399 -2.98 -27.93 -3.83
CA GLN A 399 -3.47 -27.53 -2.52
C GLN A 399 -2.88 -26.17 -2.15
N PRO A 400 -3.66 -25.31 -1.45
CA PRO A 400 -3.14 -24.04 -0.96
C PRO A 400 -2.08 -24.28 0.11
N PHE A 401 -1.12 -23.36 0.18
CA PHE A 401 -0.21 -23.28 1.31
C PHE A 401 -0.95 -22.74 2.53
N ALA A 402 -0.46 -23.08 3.72
CA ALA A 402 -0.98 -22.55 4.97
C ALA A 402 -0.90 -21.00 4.95
N HIS A 403 -1.95 -20.37 5.39
CA HIS A 403 -2.05 -18.91 5.47
C HIS A 403 -2.95 -18.49 6.64
N ALA A 404 -2.86 -17.24 7.05
CA ALA A 404 -3.75 -16.68 8.05
C ALA A 404 -5.21 -16.72 7.56
N LEU A 405 -6.15 -16.76 8.50
CA LEU A 405 -7.58 -16.78 8.20
C LEU A 405 -8.02 -15.44 7.57
N LEU A 406 -8.89 -15.54 6.60
CA LEU A 406 -9.54 -14.39 5.97
C LEU A 406 -10.91 -14.80 5.40
N THR A 407 -11.78 -13.82 5.25
CA THR A 407 -13.09 -14.01 4.61
C THR A 407 -12.92 -13.95 3.10
N ALA A 408 -13.11 -15.09 2.43
CA ALA A 408 -13.00 -15.18 0.98
C ALA A 408 -14.36 -15.13 0.28
N GLN A 409 -14.39 -14.50 -0.89
CA GLN A 409 -15.52 -14.41 -1.80
C GLN A 409 -15.17 -15.05 -3.15
N SER A 410 -16.15 -15.26 -4.03
CA SER A 410 -15.85 -15.52 -5.45
C SER A 410 -15.19 -14.27 -6.08
N ALA A 411 -14.41 -14.45 -7.15
CA ALA A 411 -13.77 -13.32 -7.84
C ALA A 411 -14.76 -12.26 -8.33
N VAL A 412 -15.96 -12.68 -8.76
CA VAL A 412 -17.01 -11.76 -9.23
C VAL A 412 -17.62 -10.96 -8.08
N GLU A 413 -17.89 -11.58 -6.93
CA GLU A 413 -18.35 -10.89 -5.73
C GLU A 413 -17.27 -9.94 -5.20
N ALA A 414 -16.02 -10.39 -5.18
CA ALA A 414 -14.87 -9.57 -4.79
C ALA A 414 -14.71 -8.32 -5.67
N TYR A 415 -14.91 -8.45 -6.99
CA TYR A 415 -14.92 -7.30 -7.90
C TYR A 415 -15.92 -6.23 -7.45
N GLN A 416 -17.16 -6.63 -7.13
CA GLN A 416 -18.18 -5.68 -6.66
C GLN A 416 -17.81 -5.08 -5.29
N SER A 417 -17.35 -5.92 -4.36
CA SER A 417 -16.96 -5.50 -3.01
C SER A 417 -15.78 -4.51 -3.03
N VAL A 418 -14.75 -4.78 -3.84
CA VAL A 418 -13.59 -3.90 -4.00
C VAL A 418 -13.98 -2.55 -4.59
N LEU A 419 -14.81 -2.52 -5.63
CA LEU A 419 -15.27 -1.25 -6.20
C LEU A 419 -16.09 -0.42 -5.20
N ALA A 420 -16.84 -1.08 -4.35
CA ALA A 420 -17.62 -0.40 -3.31
C ALA A 420 -16.76 0.08 -2.13
N GLY A 421 -15.81 -0.76 -1.64
CA GLY A 421 -15.15 -0.61 -0.35
C GLY A 421 -13.68 -0.19 -0.39
N ALA A 422 -12.91 -0.48 -1.44
CA ALA A 422 -11.47 -0.23 -1.42
C ALA A 422 -11.12 1.26 -1.41
N GLY A 423 -9.96 1.58 -0.81
CA GLY A 423 -9.43 2.92 -0.66
C GLY A 423 -9.96 3.66 0.57
N ALA A 424 -9.55 4.91 0.72
CA ALA A 424 -9.96 5.77 1.83
C ALA A 424 -11.40 6.25 1.65
N THR A 425 -12.36 5.35 1.91
CA THR A 425 -13.79 5.62 1.80
C THR A 425 -14.35 6.50 2.92
N LEU A 426 -13.61 6.64 4.01
CA LEU A 426 -13.96 7.50 5.15
C LEU A 426 -12.94 8.63 5.33
N PRO A 427 -13.42 9.79 5.83
CA PRO A 427 -14.83 10.15 6.05
C PRO A 427 -15.65 10.23 4.76
N LYS A 428 -15.01 10.36 3.60
CA LYS A 428 -15.62 10.43 2.28
C LYS A 428 -14.60 10.01 1.22
N ARG A 429 -14.99 9.20 0.24
CA ARG A 429 -14.15 8.87 -0.92
C ARG A 429 -13.88 10.15 -1.72
N ASP A 430 -12.61 10.42 -2.05
CA ASP A 430 -12.26 11.61 -2.82
C ASP A 430 -12.49 11.48 -4.34
N ALA A 431 -12.28 12.56 -5.07
CA ALA A 431 -12.50 12.59 -6.51
C ALA A 431 -11.53 11.69 -7.28
N VAL A 432 -10.29 11.51 -6.79
CA VAL A 432 -9.30 10.65 -7.44
C VAL A 432 -9.74 9.20 -7.37
N ASP A 433 -10.05 8.70 -6.16
CA ASP A 433 -10.49 7.31 -5.99
C ASP A 433 -11.84 7.07 -6.68
N THR A 434 -12.75 8.06 -6.67
CA THR A 434 -14.04 7.96 -7.37
C THR A 434 -13.82 7.79 -8.87
N ARG A 435 -12.92 8.58 -9.48
CA ARG A 435 -12.55 8.48 -10.89
C ARG A 435 -11.93 7.11 -11.20
N ILE A 436 -10.97 6.66 -10.42
CA ILE A 436 -10.32 5.34 -10.60
C ILE A 436 -11.36 4.22 -10.55
N ILE A 437 -12.27 4.23 -9.59
CA ILE A 437 -13.35 3.23 -9.48
C ILE A 437 -14.25 3.26 -10.72
N ASP A 438 -14.57 4.44 -11.24
CA ASP A 438 -15.39 4.57 -12.46
C ASP A 438 -14.64 4.08 -13.70
N GLU A 439 -13.34 4.33 -13.80
CA GLU A 439 -12.48 3.79 -14.87
C GLU A 439 -12.46 2.26 -14.84
N VAL A 440 -12.28 1.66 -13.66
CA VAL A 440 -12.34 0.20 -13.49
C VAL A 440 -13.71 -0.34 -13.87
N ARG A 441 -14.81 0.30 -13.43
CA ARG A 441 -16.18 -0.13 -13.71
C ARG A 441 -16.49 -0.08 -15.20
N THR A 442 -16.13 1.01 -15.87
CA THR A 442 -16.48 1.25 -17.29
C THR A 442 -15.47 0.63 -18.27
N GLY A 443 -14.23 0.35 -17.83
CA GLY A 443 -13.13 -0.05 -18.70
C GLY A 443 -12.58 1.10 -19.54
N LYS A 444 -13.00 2.34 -19.27
CA LYS A 444 -12.54 3.58 -19.94
C LYS A 444 -11.64 4.36 -19.00
N VAL A 445 -10.69 5.09 -19.53
CA VAL A 445 -9.74 5.89 -18.76
C VAL A 445 -9.87 7.37 -19.06
N THR A 446 -9.65 8.22 -18.08
CA THR A 446 -9.76 9.67 -18.21
C THR A 446 -8.65 10.24 -19.11
N TYR A 447 -7.42 9.78 -18.93
CA TYR A 447 -6.30 10.18 -19.81
C TYR A 447 -6.17 9.21 -20.98
N GLU A 448 -7.03 9.35 -21.99
CA GLU A 448 -7.09 8.48 -23.18
C GLU A 448 -5.78 8.47 -23.98
N ALA A 449 -5.11 9.63 -24.13
CA ALA A 449 -3.85 9.74 -24.88
C ALA A 449 -2.73 8.86 -24.29
N GLY A 450 -2.69 8.69 -22.98
CA GLY A 450 -1.79 7.78 -22.28
C GLY A 450 -2.41 6.42 -21.96
N ARG A 451 -3.62 6.14 -22.44
CA ARG A 451 -4.35 4.90 -22.17
C ARG A 451 -4.47 4.61 -20.66
N GLY A 452 -4.56 5.67 -19.85
CA GLY A 452 -4.65 5.60 -18.39
C GLY A 452 -3.29 5.61 -17.67
N ILE A 453 -2.17 5.59 -18.38
CA ILE A 453 -0.83 5.74 -17.78
C ILE A 453 -0.42 7.21 -17.86
N ILE A 454 -0.25 7.83 -16.71
CA ILE A 454 0.05 9.26 -16.59
C ILE A 454 1.53 9.53 -16.29
N THR A 455 2.00 10.69 -16.70
CA THR A 455 3.35 11.18 -16.41
C THR A 455 3.34 12.40 -15.49
N ASP A 456 2.17 13.04 -15.40
CA ASP A 456 1.93 14.23 -14.58
C ASP A 456 0.48 14.24 -14.10
N ILE A 457 0.27 14.65 -12.86
CA ILE A 457 -1.05 14.62 -12.22
C ILE A 457 -2.06 15.57 -12.86
N SER A 458 -1.60 16.63 -13.55
CA SER A 458 -2.48 17.56 -14.27
C SER A 458 -3.27 16.89 -15.40
N GLN A 459 -2.77 15.77 -15.94
CA GLN A 459 -3.44 14.97 -16.98
C GLN A 459 -4.77 14.35 -16.50
N VAL A 460 -4.94 14.27 -15.17
CA VAL A 460 -6.13 13.70 -14.52
C VAL A 460 -6.77 14.65 -13.51
N GLY A 461 -6.48 15.95 -13.60
CA GLY A 461 -7.09 17.00 -12.78
C GLY A 461 -6.31 17.39 -11.51
N GLY A 462 -5.18 16.72 -11.20
CA GLY A 462 -4.33 17.07 -10.05
C GLY A 462 -4.94 16.71 -8.69
N TYR A 463 -4.46 17.38 -7.65
CA TYR A 463 -5.00 17.20 -6.30
C TYR A 463 -6.42 17.72 -6.20
N PRO A 464 -7.35 16.95 -5.61
CA PRO A 464 -8.68 17.47 -5.29
C PRO A 464 -8.62 18.45 -4.11
N GLU A 465 -9.64 19.27 -4.00
CA GLU A 465 -9.85 20.05 -2.78
C GLU A 465 -10.41 19.16 -1.66
N TYR A 466 -9.96 19.39 -0.44
CA TYR A 466 -10.48 18.74 0.77
C TYR A 466 -11.00 19.83 1.71
N GLN A 467 -12.28 19.81 1.98
CA GLN A 467 -12.95 20.77 2.83
C GLN A 467 -13.48 20.10 4.10
N GLY A 468 -13.40 20.80 5.22
CA GLY A 468 -13.93 20.33 6.50
C GLY A 468 -13.54 21.25 7.64
N ALA A 469 -14.51 21.65 8.45
CA ALA A 469 -14.24 22.43 9.63
C ALA A 469 -13.83 21.53 10.79
N PRO A 470 -12.82 21.90 11.58
CA PRO A 470 -12.47 21.19 12.80
C PRO A 470 -13.68 21.08 13.75
N ALA A 471 -13.85 19.93 14.38
CA ALA A 471 -14.84 19.77 15.44
C ALA A 471 -14.42 20.57 16.68
N LYS A 472 -15.35 21.31 17.28
CA LYS A 472 -15.07 22.20 18.42
C LYS A 472 -15.02 21.45 19.75
N ASP A 473 -15.54 20.24 19.79
CA ASP A 473 -15.73 19.45 21.02
C ASP A 473 -14.75 18.27 21.16
N ILE A 474 -13.69 18.23 20.36
CA ILE A 474 -12.61 17.24 20.49
C ILE A 474 -11.59 17.75 21.51
N GLY A 475 -11.36 16.94 22.56
CA GLY A 475 -10.31 17.16 23.55
C GLY A 475 -8.96 16.58 23.14
N ALA A 476 -7.98 16.70 24.04
CA ALA A 476 -6.65 16.09 23.85
C ALA A 476 -6.69 14.56 23.77
N ASP A 477 -7.77 13.93 24.19
CA ASP A 477 -8.03 12.49 24.11
C ASP A 477 -8.58 12.04 22.73
N GLY A 478 -8.74 12.96 21.79
CA GLY A 478 -9.16 12.68 20.43
C GLY A 478 -10.60 12.21 20.26
N ILE A 479 -11.40 12.19 21.33
CA ILE A 479 -12.80 11.71 21.31
C ILE A 479 -13.76 12.88 21.46
N PRO A 480 -14.75 13.04 20.56
CA PRO A 480 -15.75 14.11 20.67
C PRO A 480 -16.53 14.04 21.99
N LEU A 481 -16.72 15.20 22.63
CA LEU A 481 -17.49 15.30 23.88
C LEU A 481 -18.93 14.78 23.72
N ALA A 482 -19.54 15.04 22.56
CA ALA A 482 -20.88 14.54 22.24
C ALA A 482 -20.95 13.01 22.28
N TRP A 483 -19.92 12.30 21.73
CA TRP A 483 -19.85 10.85 21.77
C TRP A 483 -19.68 10.31 23.20
N LYS A 484 -18.80 10.94 24.01
CA LYS A 484 -18.64 10.58 25.43
C LYS A 484 -19.95 10.72 26.21
N LYS A 485 -20.67 11.83 26.01
CA LYS A 485 -21.98 12.08 26.65
C LYS A 485 -23.04 11.07 26.19
N LYS A 486 -23.08 10.72 24.92
CA LYS A 486 -24.01 9.69 24.37
C LYS A 486 -23.92 8.38 25.16
N TYR A 487 -22.71 7.97 25.54
CA TYR A 487 -22.47 6.73 26.25
C TYR A 487 -22.30 6.92 27.77
N LYS A 488 -22.58 8.12 28.29
CA LYS A 488 -22.51 8.48 29.73
C LYS A 488 -21.15 8.19 30.35
N LEU A 489 -20.07 8.38 29.57
CA LEU A 489 -18.70 8.22 30.03
C LEU A 489 -18.29 9.44 30.89
N ASP A 490 -17.35 9.22 31.82
CA ASP A 490 -16.79 10.32 32.61
C ASP A 490 -15.92 11.23 31.74
N VAL A 491 -16.43 12.41 31.43
CA VAL A 491 -15.75 13.37 30.55
C VAL A 491 -14.56 14.06 31.23
N ASN A 492 -14.41 13.91 32.56
CA ASN A 492 -13.33 14.49 33.36
C ASN A 492 -12.20 13.50 33.63
N ASP A 493 -12.35 12.24 33.24
CA ASP A 493 -11.30 11.23 33.38
C ASP A 493 -10.20 11.46 32.31
N PRO A 494 -8.98 11.87 32.70
CA PRO A 494 -7.90 12.16 31.75
C PRO A 494 -7.36 10.91 31.05
N ASP A 495 -7.59 9.74 31.64
CA ASP A 495 -7.09 8.45 31.13
C ASP A 495 -8.17 7.67 30.36
N LEU A 496 -9.37 8.23 30.21
CA LEU A 496 -10.53 7.55 29.63
C LEU A 496 -10.22 6.87 28.29
N ALA A 497 -9.56 7.58 27.38
CA ALA A 497 -9.28 7.08 26.04
C ALA A 497 -8.49 5.76 26.05
N GLY A 498 -7.54 5.61 26.96
CA GLY A 498 -6.68 4.45 27.12
C GLY A 498 -7.28 3.31 27.94
N ARG A 499 -8.45 3.49 28.57
CA ARG A 499 -9.07 2.45 29.40
C ARG A 499 -9.77 1.38 28.57
N ASP A 500 -9.57 0.14 28.92
CA ASP A 500 -10.41 -0.98 28.52
C ASP A 500 -11.51 -1.17 29.57
N LEU A 501 -12.69 -0.60 29.31
CA LEU A 501 -13.80 -0.59 30.29
C LEU A 501 -14.48 -1.94 30.44
N GLN A 502 -14.32 -2.83 29.48
CA GLN A 502 -15.02 -4.13 29.43
C GLN A 502 -14.08 -5.31 29.66
N GLY A 503 -12.75 -5.09 29.65
CA GLY A 503 -11.75 -6.14 29.74
C GLY A 503 -11.69 -7.03 28.50
N ASP A 504 -12.12 -6.50 27.35
CA ASP A 504 -12.16 -7.25 26.07
C ASP A 504 -10.92 -6.99 25.18
N GLY A 505 -9.96 -6.23 25.68
CA GLY A 505 -8.72 -5.92 24.97
C GLY A 505 -8.81 -4.68 24.07
N CYS A 506 -9.98 -4.03 23.98
CA CYS A 506 -10.17 -2.77 23.24
C CYS A 506 -10.33 -1.58 24.19
N THR A 507 -9.56 -0.55 23.97
CA THR A 507 -9.67 0.71 24.72
C THR A 507 -10.85 1.57 24.23
N VAL A 508 -11.27 2.54 25.04
CA VAL A 508 -12.37 3.45 24.68
C VAL A 508 -12.11 4.16 23.35
N ILE A 509 -10.87 4.63 23.13
CA ILE A 509 -10.52 5.26 21.83
C ILE A 509 -10.62 4.26 20.67
N GLU A 510 -10.18 3.02 20.85
CA GLU A 510 -10.29 2.00 19.79
C GLU A 510 -11.75 1.67 19.46
N LYS A 511 -12.62 1.61 20.47
CA LYS A 511 -14.08 1.46 20.25
C LYS A 511 -14.69 2.67 19.51
N TYR A 512 -14.25 3.89 19.86
CA TYR A 512 -14.62 5.08 19.09
C TYR A 512 -14.17 4.98 17.63
N LEU A 513 -12.89 4.65 17.40
CA LEU A 513 -12.31 4.49 16.06
C LEU A 513 -12.98 3.39 15.23
N ALA A 514 -13.59 2.41 15.89
CA ALA A 514 -14.33 1.33 15.25
C ALA A 514 -15.85 1.58 15.19
N GLY A 515 -16.36 2.71 15.68
CA GLY A 515 -17.80 3.00 15.70
C GLY A 515 -18.61 2.14 16.66
N LEU A 516 -17.97 1.55 17.66
CA LEU A 516 -18.57 0.62 18.61
C LEU A 516 -19.10 1.32 19.88
N ASP A 517 -20.02 0.65 20.55
CA ASP A 517 -20.51 1.06 21.88
C ASP A 517 -19.46 0.69 22.94
N PRO A 518 -18.83 1.67 23.61
CA PRO A 518 -17.77 1.42 24.59
C PRO A 518 -18.24 0.73 25.88
N THR A 519 -19.55 0.67 26.10
CA THR A 519 -20.16 0.02 27.28
C THR A 519 -20.47 -1.47 27.05
N LYS A 520 -20.22 -1.98 25.83
CA LYS A 520 -20.46 -3.37 25.47
C LYS A 520 -19.18 -4.13 25.28
N ASN A 521 -19.18 -5.37 25.79
CA ASN A 521 -18.08 -6.31 25.61
C ASN A 521 -18.07 -6.88 24.16
N ILE A 522 -16.89 -7.10 23.60
CA ILE A 522 -16.68 -7.80 22.34
C ILE A 522 -16.16 -9.21 22.68
N ASP A 523 -16.93 -10.21 22.29
CA ASP A 523 -16.47 -11.61 22.38
C ASP A 523 -15.66 -11.97 21.13
N TRP A 524 -14.35 -11.83 21.22
CA TRP A 524 -13.40 -12.15 20.15
C TRP A 524 -13.27 -13.65 19.85
N SER A 525 -13.77 -14.53 20.74
CA SER A 525 -13.81 -15.97 20.45
C SER A 525 -14.80 -16.33 19.35
N ASN A 526 -15.76 -15.44 19.09
CA ASN A 526 -16.69 -15.55 17.98
C ASN A 526 -16.19 -14.71 16.78
N PRO A 527 -15.68 -15.35 15.71
CA PRO A 527 -15.15 -14.62 14.55
C PRO A 527 -16.19 -13.73 13.85
N ARG A 528 -17.50 -13.95 14.09
CA ARG A 528 -18.57 -13.09 13.57
C ARG A 528 -18.57 -11.67 14.19
N ASN A 529 -17.88 -11.48 15.31
CA ASN A 529 -17.72 -10.19 15.94
C ASN A 529 -16.53 -9.41 15.35
N ASN A 530 -15.63 -10.07 14.60
CA ASN A 530 -14.55 -9.42 13.89
C ASN A 530 -15.02 -8.91 12.52
N VAL A 531 -15.88 -7.90 12.53
CA VAL A 531 -16.44 -7.29 11.30
C VAL A 531 -16.29 -5.78 11.34
N ASN A 532 -15.98 -5.17 10.21
CA ASN A 532 -15.91 -3.72 10.09
C ASN A 532 -17.34 -3.14 10.22
N THR A 533 -17.56 -2.35 11.27
CA THR A 533 -18.86 -1.72 11.58
C THR A 533 -18.92 -0.25 11.16
N LEU A 534 -17.85 0.29 10.56
CA LEU A 534 -17.80 1.68 10.16
C LEU A 534 -18.71 1.98 8.97
N THR A 535 -19.39 3.12 9.06
CA THR A 535 -20.25 3.66 8.00
C THR A 535 -19.89 5.11 7.74
N ALA A 536 -20.35 5.66 6.63
CA ALA A 536 -20.18 7.09 6.29
C ALA A 536 -20.75 8.06 7.35
N ASP A 537 -21.63 7.57 8.25
CA ASP A 537 -22.23 8.39 9.32
C ASP A 537 -21.51 8.27 10.66
N THR A 538 -20.56 7.32 10.80
CA THR A 538 -19.93 7.01 12.10
C THR A 538 -19.25 8.22 12.75
N PHE A 539 -18.57 9.04 11.94
CA PHE A 539 -17.82 10.21 12.42
C PHE A 539 -18.50 11.56 12.13
N LYS A 540 -19.75 11.55 11.62
CA LYS A 540 -20.48 12.80 11.39
C LYS A 540 -20.85 13.45 12.73
N PRO A 541 -20.68 14.77 12.87
CA PRO A 541 -21.17 15.50 14.06
C PRO A 541 -22.65 15.20 14.29
N ALA A 542 -23.05 15.00 15.55
CA ALA A 542 -24.46 14.96 15.89
C ALA A 542 -25.10 16.31 15.49
N ARG A 543 -26.18 16.25 14.68
CA ARG A 543 -26.89 17.46 14.24
C ARG A 543 -27.56 18.16 15.41
#